data_269f5b217da8e924cd411594cbb0bebf
#
_entry.id   269f5b217da8e924cd411594cbb0bebf
#
_cell.length_a   1.000
_cell.length_b   1.000
_cell.length_c   1.000
_cell.angle_alpha   90.00
_cell.angle_beta   90.00
_cell.angle_gamma   90.00
#
_symmetry.space_group_name_H-M   'P 1'
#
loop_
_entity.id
_entity.type
_entity.pdbx_description
1 polymer ?
#
loop_
_entity_poly.entity_id
_entity_poly.type
_entity_poly.pdbx_seq_one_letter_code
_entity_poly.pdbx_strand_id
1 'polypeptide(L)'
;IVKNCIDRHLSKRGDKTALIFEPNDINEQAQIISYNELYVRVAKMANVLKSQGIDKGDRVCIYLPMIPELAIAMLACARIGAIHSVIFAGFSAEAIKTRVEDCGAKMVITSDGGFRGAKTIQLKNIVDDAIKDLSAVEKVLVVKRTNEAVQMKEGRDLWLAPLYEAAEESNVAQIMDSEDPLFILYTSG
;
A
#
# COMPACT_ATOMS: atom_id res chain seq x y z
N ILE A 1 13.78 6.34 -8.26
CA ILE A 1 13.91 4.97 -7.72
C ILE A 1 13.21 3.96 -8.61
N VAL A 2 11.89 4.04 -8.83
CA VAL A 2 11.08 3.01 -9.53
C VAL A 2 11.58 2.75 -10.95
N LYS A 3 11.96 3.79 -11.70
CA LYS A 3 12.59 3.66 -13.01
C LYS A 3 13.84 2.77 -12.97
N ASN A 4 14.64 2.86 -11.91
CA ASN A 4 15.84 2.06 -11.75
C ASN A 4 15.57 0.64 -11.21
N CYS A 5 14.54 0.47 -10.38
CA CYS A 5 14.21 -0.83 -9.80
C CYS A 5 13.34 -1.69 -10.72
N ILE A 6 12.50 -1.08 -11.55
CA ILE A 6 11.52 -1.80 -12.39
C ILE A 6 11.72 -1.46 -13.87
N ASP A 7 11.44 -0.22 -14.29
CA ASP A 7 11.23 0.15 -15.70
C ASP A 7 12.42 -0.20 -16.58
N ARG A 8 13.65 0.08 -16.13
CA ARG A 8 14.88 -0.22 -16.89
C ARG A 8 15.12 -1.71 -17.15
N HIS A 9 14.42 -2.57 -16.41
CA HIS A 9 14.61 -4.02 -16.53
C HIS A 9 13.63 -4.69 -17.50
N LEU A 10 12.53 -4.00 -17.87
CA LEU A 10 11.44 -4.58 -18.65
C LEU A 10 11.92 -5.16 -19.99
N SER A 11 12.72 -4.41 -20.74
CA SER A 11 13.18 -4.84 -22.08
C SER A 11 14.07 -6.07 -22.09
N LYS A 12 14.81 -6.35 -21.01
CA LYS A 12 15.80 -7.45 -20.95
C LYS A 12 15.46 -8.53 -19.93
N ARG A 13 14.60 -8.22 -18.96
CA ARG A 13 14.31 -9.07 -17.80
C ARG A 13 12.82 -9.05 -17.44
N GLY A 14 11.95 -8.57 -18.32
CA GLY A 14 10.53 -8.42 -18.06
C GLY A 14 9.85 -9.69 -17.54
N ASP A 15 10.25 -10.84 -18.09
CA ASP A 15 9.68 -12.14 -17.72
C ASP A 15 10.41 -12.82 -16.54
N LYS A 16 11.48 -12.19 -16.00
CA LYS A 16 12.12 -12.71 -14.79
C LYS A 16 11.29 -12.43 -13.57
N THR A 17 11.36 -13.31 -12.59
CA THR A 17 10.74 -13.15 -11.28
C THR A 17 11.28 -11.90 -10.58
N ALA A 18 10.39 -11.01 -10.21
CA ALA A 18 10.67 -9.80 -9.43
C ALA A 18 10.27 -9.96 -7.96
N LEU A 19 9.19 -10.70 -7.70
CA LEU A 19 8.65 -10.91 -6.36
C LEU A 19 8.04 -12.30 -6.26
N ILE A 20 8.28 -12.96 -5.13
CA ILE A 20 7.63 -14.23 -4.76
C ILE A 20 6.86 -13.97 -3.47
N PHE A 21 5.58 -14.28 -3.47
CA PHE A 21 4.75 -14.29 -2.28
C PHE A 21 4.42 -15.73 -1.91
N GLU A 22 4.84 -16.13 -0.73
CA GLU A 22 4.50 -17.42 -0.13
C GLU A 22 3.40 -17.19 0.91
N PRO A 23 2.19 -17.72 0.69
CA PRO A 23 1.07 -17.51 1.60
C PRO A 23 1.25 -18.28 2.91
N ASN A 24 0.49 -17.89 3.92
CA ASN A 24 0.49 -18.51 5.24
C ASN A 24 -0.17 -19.91 5.25
N ASP A 25 -1.17 -20.09 4.39
CA ASP A 25 -1.87 -21.36 4.23
C ASP A 25 -1.13 -22.23 3.22
N ILE A 26 -0.75 -23.44 3.63
CA ILE A 26 -0.03 -24.41 2.78
C ILE A 26 -0.85 -24.89 1.58
N ASN A 27 -2.17 -24.70 1.60
CA ASN A 27 -3.07 -25.02 0.49
C ASN A 27 -3.26 -23.86 -0.49
N GLU A 28 -2.85 -22.65 -0.12
CA GLU A 28 -2.86 -21.48 -1.01
C GLU A 28 -1.60 -21.51 -1.89
N GLN A 29 -1.76 -21.28 -3.19
CA GLN A 29 -0.60 -21.31 -4.10
C GLN A 29 0.26 -20.05 -3.95
N ALA A 30 1.58 -20.25 -4.00
CA ALA A 30 2.54 -19.15 -4.08
C ALA A 30 2.30 -18.30 -5.34
N GLN A 31 2.47 -16.98 -5.21
CA GLN A 31 2.39 -16.06 -6.34
C GLN A 31 3.80 -15.70 -6.80
N ILE A 32 4.09 -15.97 -8.06
CA ILE A 32 5.34 -15.56 -8.71
C ILE A 32 5.01 -14.39 -9.63
N ILE A 33 5.54 -13.22 -9.32
CA ILE A 33 5.26 -11.97 -10.04
C ILE A 33 6.52 -11.60 -10.83
N SER A 34 6.40 -11.50 -12.15
CA SER A 34 7.46 -11.04 -13.03
C SER A 34 7.67 -9.53 -12.96
N TYR A 35 8.77 -9.01 -13.54
CA TYR A 35 8.97 -7.55 -13.64
C TYR A 35 7.89 -6.88 -14.48
N ASN A 36 7.43 -7.52 -15.56
CA ASN A 36 6.31 -6.99 -16.38
C ASN A 36 5.04 -6.87 -15.56
N GLU A 37 4.66 -7.92 -14.82
CA GLU A 37 3.49 -7.90 -13.96
C GLU A 37 3.62 -6.91 -12.82
N LEU A 38 4.81 -6.83 -12.19
CA LEU A 38 5.07 -5.85 -11.13
C LEU A 38 4.92 -4.43 -11.64
N TYR A 39 5.43 -4.14 -12.85
CA TYR A 39 5.27 -2.83 -13.49
C TYR A 39 3.79 -2.46 -13.64
N VAL A 40 2.99 -3.35 -14.22
CA VAL A 40 1.56 -3.14 -14.42
C VAL A 40 0.86 -2.93 -13.08
N ARG A 41 1.12 -3.79 -12.10
CA ARG A 41 0.53 -3.68 -10.76
C ARG A 41 0.89 -2.36 -10.07
N VAL A 42 2.13 -1.93 -10.16
CA VAL A 42 2.59 -0.66 -9.58
C VAL A 42 2.00 0.54 -10.33
N ALA A 43 1.90 0.48 -11.67
CA ALA A 43 1.30 1.55 -12.45
C ALA A 43 -0.20 1.73 -12.12
N LYS A 44 -0.96 0.63 -12.04
CA LYS A 44 -2.38 0.65 -11.64
C LYS A 44 -2.55 1.25 -10.25
N MET A 45 -1.77 0.79 -9.27
CA MET A 45 -1.81 1.34 -7.90
C MET A 45 -1.45 2.82 -7.87
N ALA A 46 -0.45 3.26 -8.62
CA ALA A 46 -0.07 4.67 -8.75
C ALA A 46 -1.22 5.52 -9.31
N ASN A 47 -1.92 5.01 -10.32
CA ASN A 47 -3.09 5.67 -10.91
C ASN A 47 -4.27 5.72 -9.92
N VAL A 48 -4.49 4.65 -9.15
CA VAL A 48 -5.49 4.65 -8.06
C VAL A 48 -5.16 5.74 -7.03
N LEU A 49 -3.92 5.81 -6.55
CA LEU A 49 -3.51 6.82 -5.57
C LEU A 49 -3.73 8.24 -6.11
N LYS A 50 -3.34 8.50 -7.34
CA LYS A 50 -3.55 9.80 -8.01
C LYS A 50 -5.03 10.14 -8.15
N SER A 51 -5.88 9.18 -8.56
CA SER A 51 -7.33 9.39 -8.69
C SER A 51 -8.01 9.70 -7.35
N GLN A 52 -7.38 9.33 -6.24
CA GLN A 52 -7.84 9.63 -4.89
C GLN A 52 -7.16 10.89 -4.29
N GLY A 53 -6.50 11.69 -5.11
CA GLY A 53 -5.95 12.98 -4.72
C GLY A 53 -4.60 12.90 -4.01
N ILE A 54 -3.83 11.82 -4.20
CA ILE A 54 -2.46 11.72 -3.69
C ILE A 54 -1.47 12.22 -4.73
N ASP A 55 -0.72 13.24 -4.39
CA ASP A 55 0.28 13.88 -5.23
C ASP A 55 1.70 13.80 -4.65
N LYS A 56 2.68 14.33 -5.39
CA LYS A 56 4.07 14.44 -4.92
C LYS A 56 4.14 15.18 -3.58
N GLY A 57 4.82 14.56 -2.61
CA GLY A 57 5.01 15.09 -1.26
C GLY A 57 3.88 14.76 -0.27
N ASP A 58 2.75 14.22 -0.71
CA ASP A 58 1.72 13.71 0.20
C ASP A 58 2.21 12.47 0.95
N ARG A 59 1.75 12.28 2.19
CA ARG A 59 2.11 11.12 3.01
C ARG A 59 1.01 10.09 3.00
N VAL A 60 1.43 8.83 2.82
CA VAL A 60 0.57 7.65 2.79
C VAL A 60 1.06 6.66 3.84
N CYS A 61 0.26 6.35 4.84
CA CYS A 61 0.54 5.26 5.77
C CYS A 61 0.08 3.92 5.18
N ILE A 62 0.93 2.91 5.27
CA ILE A 62 0.65 1.55 4.78
C ILE A 62 0.65 0.60 5.97
N TYR A 63 -0.55 0.13 6.35
CA TYR A 63 -0.77 -0.84 7.41
C TYR A 63 -1.34 -2.12 6.82
N LEU A 64 -0.48 -2.91 6.20
CA LEU A 64 -0.83 -4.15 5.49
C LEU A 64 -0.05 -5.34 6.06
N PRO A 65 -0.62 -6.54 6.01
CA PRO A 65 0.17 -7.75 6.26
C PRO A 65 1.20 -7.95 5.15
N MET A 66 2.06 -8.94 5.28
CA MET A 66 3.09 -9.26 4.28
C MET A 66 2.46 -9.92 3.05
N ILE A 67 1.80 -9.11 2.24
CA ILE A 67 1.15 -9.48 0.97
C ILE A 67 1.76 -8.66 -0.19
N PRO A 68 1.62 -9.08 -1.45
CA PRO A 68 2.18 -8.37 -2.61
C PRO A 68 1.80 -6.89 -2.66
N GLU A 69 0.57 -6.56 -2.25
CA GLU A 69 0.04 -5.20 -2.24
C GLU A 69 0.87 -4.24 -1.36
N LEU A 70 1.54 -4.75 -0.31
CA LEU A 70 2.44 -3.95 0.51
C LEU A 70 3.61 -3.39 -0.33
N ALA A 71 4.32 -4.27 -1.04
CA ALA A 71 5.44 -3.87 -1.89
C ALA A 71 4.97 -2.99 -3.07
N ILE A 72 3.82 -3.35 -3.67
CA ILE A 72 3.21 -2.60 -4.76
C ILE A 72 2.83 -1.18 -4.31
N ALA A 73 2.24 -1.02 -3.13
CA ALA A 73 1.88 0.29 -2.58
C ALA A 73 3.10 1.17 -2.30
N MET A 74 4.17 0.60 -1.72
CA MET A 74 5.44 1.30 -1.50
C MET A 74 6.03 1.82 -2.83
N LEU A 75 6.08 0.95 -3.83
CA LEU A 75 6.60 1.28 -5.16
C LEU A 75 5.70 2.28 -5.90
N ALA A 76 4.39 2.19 -5.73
CA ALA A 76 3.43 3.14 -6.30
C ALA A 76 3.58 4.54 -5.70
N CYS A 77 3.73 4.66 -4.38
CA CYS A 77 4.05 5.93 -3.72
C CYS A 77 5.34 6.51 -4.29
N ALA A 78 6.42 5.72 -4.35
CA ALA A 78 7.69 6.15 -4.91
C ALA A 78 7.57 6.55 -6.39
N ARG A 79 6.64 5.94 -7.15
CA ARG A 79 6.40 6.24 -8.56
C ARG A 79 5.80 7.62 -8.79
N ILE A 80 4.88 8.03 -7.93
CA ILE A 80 4.21 9.35 -8.02
C ILE A 80 4.88 10.43 -7.16
N GLY A 81 5.94 10.09 -6.42
CA GLY A 81 6.63 11.02 -5.53
C GLY A 81 5.93 11.25 -4.20
N ALA A 82 4.97 10.40 -3.83
CA ALA A 82 4.38 10.40 -2.50
C ALA A 82 5.33 9.75 -1.49
N ILE A 83 5.25 10.22 -0.25
CA ILE A 83 6.09 9.75 0.86
C ILE A 83 5.32 8.65 1.60
N HIS A 84 5.83 7.43 1.62
CA HIS A 84 5.16 6.35 2.34
C HIS A 84 5.75 6.11 3.73
N SER A 85 4.89 5.68 4.66
CA SER A 85 5.29 5.19 5.97
C SER A 85 4.66 3.81 6.19
N VAL A 86 5.50 2.78 6.31
CA VAL A 86 5.04 1.40 6.54
C VAL A 86 4.91 1.17 8.04
N ILE A 87 3.74 0.68 8.44
CA ILE A 87 3.42 0.33 9.82
C ILE A 87 3.21 -1.19 9.89
N PHE A 88 3.91 -1.85 10.80
CA PHE A 88 3.81 -3.29 10.98
C PHE A 88 2.39 -3.71 11.39
N ALA A 89 1.80 -4.68 10.67
CA ALA A 89 0.42 -5.15 10.86
C ALA A 89 0.18 -5.97 12.16
N GLY A 90 0.90 -5.68 13.19
CA GLY A 90 0.75 -6.20 14.56
C GLY A 90 0.71 -5.09 15.59
N PHE A 91 0.80 -3.84 15.16
CA PHE A 91 0.78 -2.68 16.05
C PHE A 91 -0.65 -2.35 16.49
N SER A 92 -0.75 -1.75 17.68
CA SER A 92 -2.01 -1.29 18.25
C SER A 92 -2.56 -0.04 17.55
N ALA A 93 -3.84 0.25 17.75
CA ALA A 93 -4.48 1.46 17.25
C ALA A 93 -3.74 2.74 17.70
N GLU A 94 -3.27 2.78 18.94
CA GLU A 94 -2.50 3.92 19.46
C GLU A 94 -1.18 4.13 18.72
N ALA A 95 -0.46 3.04 18.45
CA ALA A 95 0.79 3.10 17.70
C ALA A 95 0.59 3.53 16.23
N ILE A 96 -0.55 3.19 15.64
CA ILE A 96 -0.93 3.66 14.30
C ILE A 96 -1.29 5.14 14.35
N LYS A 97 -2.14 5.54 15.33
CA LYS A 97 -2.56 6.92 15.53
C LYS A 97 -1.37 7.86 15.60
N THR A 98 -0.42 7.56 16.50
CA THR A 98 0.77 8.38 16.69
C THR A 98 1.54 8.58 15.37
N ARG A 99 1.73 7.53 14.57
CA ARG A 99 2.48 7.61 13.30
C ARG A 99 1.72 8.37 12.21
N VAL A 100 0.41 8.12 12.10
CA VAL A 100 -0.45 8.81 11.13
C VAL A 100 -0.51 10.31 11.43
N GLU A 101 -0.62 10.66 12.70
CA GLU A 101 -0.67 12.04 13.18
C GLU A 101 0.68 12.75 13.00
N ASP A 102 1.77 12.13 13.43
CA ASP A 102 3.13 12.67 13.34
C ASP A 102 3.55 12.96 11.90
N CYS A 103 3.31 12.03 10.97
CA CYS A 103 3.63 12.26 9.57
C CYS A 103 2.57 13.09 8.81
N GLY A 104 1.42 13.36 9.41
CA GLY A 104 0.30 14.05 8.76
C GLY A 104 -0.20 13.30 7.53
N ALA A 105 -0.43 11.99 7.66
CA ALA A 105 -0.85 11.15 6.55
C ALA A 105 -2.23 11.55 6.03
N LYS A 106 -2.33 11.71 4.71
CA LYS A 106 -3.56 12.05 3.99
C LYS A 106 -4.38 10.79 3.66
N MET A 107 -3.70 9.66 3.51
CA MET A 107 -4.31 8.37 3.21
C MET A 107 -3.72 7.25 4.07
N VAL A 108 -4.56 6.27 4.42
CA VAL A 108 -4.13 4.98 4.98
C VAL A 108 -4.51 3.87 4.02
N ILE A 109 -3.55 2.98 3.71
CA ILE A 109 -3.80 1.74 2.97
C ILE A 109 -3.79 0.60 3.98
N THR A 110 -4.87 -0.18 4.03
CA THR A 110 -5.02 -1.32 4.92
C THR A 110 -5.72 -2.49 4.24
N SER A 111 -6.00 -3.56 4.96
CA SER A 111 -6.83 -4.67 4.49
C SER A 111 -7.99 -4.95 5.45
N ASP A 112 -9.00 -5.68 4.98
CA ASP A 112 -10.10 -6.17 5.82
C ASP A 112 -9.54 -6.91 7.05
N GLY A 113 -8.55 -7.78 6.83
CA GLY A 113 -7.86 -8.50 7.89
C GLY A 113 -6.51 -9.05 7.45
N GLY A 114 -5.85 -9.74 8.36
CA GLY A 114 -4.60 -10.45 8.11
C GLY A 114 -4.54 -11.73 8.92
N PHE A 115 -3.76 -12.70 8.45
CA PHE A 115 -3.56 -13.96 9.17
C PHE A 115 -2.34 -13.88 10.09
N ARG A 116 -2.47 -14.38 11.32
CA ARG A 116 -1.38 -14.59 12.26
C ARG A 116 -1.46 -16.01 12.83
N GLY A 117 -0.76 -16.93 12.22
CA GLY A 117 -0.98 -18.36 12.44
C GLY A 117 -2.42 -18.71 12.06
N ALA A 118 -3.15 -19.37 12.97
CA ALA A 118 -4.56 -19.75 12.78
C ALA A 118 -5.57 -18.64 13.10
N LYS A 119 -5.11 -17.44 13.49
CA LYS A 119 -5.99 -16.33 13.90
C LYS A 119 -6.08 -15.28 12.83
N THR A 120 -7.27 -14.74 12.60
CA THR A 120 -7.51 -13.54 11.81
C THR A 120 -7.41 -12.29 12.69
N ILE A 121 -6.70 -11.28 12.23
CA ILE A 121 -6.64 -9.96 12.87
C ILE A 121 -7.43 -9.00 12.01
N GLN A 122 -8.37 -8.29 12.59
CA GLN A 122 -9.24 -7.32 11.89
C GLN A 122 -8.52 -5.99 11.72
N LEU A 123 -7.67 -5.86 10.70
CA LEU A 123 -6.79 -4.71 10.51
C LEU A 123 -7.56 -3.42 10.24
N LYS A 124 -8.63 -3.49 9.45
CA LYS A 124 -9.49 -2.33 9.16
C LYS A 124 -10.10 -1.74 10.44
N ASN A 125 -10.57 -2.57 11.37
CA ASN A 125 -11.15 -2.11 12.62
C ASN A 125 -10.10 -1.39 13.50
N ILE A 126 -8.87 -1.91 13.53
CA ILE A 126 -7.75 -1.29 14.25
C ILE A 126 -7.42 0.09 13.64
N VAL A 127 -7.43 0.20 12.31
CA VAL A 127 -7.24 1.48 11.62
C VAL A 127 -8.38 2.45 11.94
N ASP A 128 -9.64 2.00 11.92
CA ASP A 128 -10.78 2.86 12.26
C ASP A 128 -10.69 3.44 13.67
N ASP A 129 -10.30 2.61 14.63
CA ASP A 129 -10.07 3.08 16.00
C ASP A 129 -8.92 4.09 16.09
N ALA A 130 -7.85 3.86 15.32
CA ALA A 130 -6.68 4.74 15.29
C ALA A 130 -6.98 6.14 14.74
N ILE A 131 -7.80 6.20 13.67
CA ILE A 131 -8.01 7.44 12.91
C ILE A 131 -9.35 8.13 13.18
N LYS A 132 -10.13 7.65 14.14
CA LYS A 132 -11.49 8.18 14.41
C LYS A 132 -11.54 9.69 14.65
N ASP A 133 -10.51 10.23 15.29
CA ASP A 133 -10.38 11.63 15.65
C ASP A 133 -9.40 12.41 14.74
N LEU A 134 -8.86 11.77 13.70
CA LEU A 134 -7.87 12.37 12.80
C LEU A 134 -8.52 12.87 11.51
N SER A 135 -8.79 14.16 11.44
CA SER A 135 -9.39 14.80 10.25
C SER A 135 -8.44 14.91 9.06
N ALA A 136 -7.13 14.75 9.27
CA ALA A 136 -6.14 14.79 8.19
C ALA A 136 -6.24 13.58 7.24
N VAL A 137 -6.76 12.44 7.73
CA VAL A 137 -6.94 11.25 6.90
C VAL A 137 -8.21 11.39 6.06
N GLU A 138 -8.03 11.71 4.79
CA GLU A 138 -9.13 11.91 3.85
C GLU A 138 -9.68 10.60 3.29
N LYS A 139 -8.82 9.59 3.08
CA LYS A 139 -9.17 8.31 2.45
C LYS A 139 -8.52 7.12 3.16
N VAL A 140 -9.26 6.01 3.18
CA VAL A 140 -8.76 4.69 3.57
C VAL A 140 -8.97 3.73 2.41
N LEU A 141 -7.88 3.20 1.87
CA LEU A 141 -7.91 2.23 0.78
C LEU A 141 -7.80 0.83 1.37
N VAL A 142 -8.78 -0.03 1.10
CA VAL A 142 -8.93 -1.35 1.74
C VAL A 142 -8.69 -2.47 0.74
N VAL A 143 -7.71 -3.31 1.04
CA VAL A 143 -7.41 -4.55 0.31
C VAL A 143 -8.26 -5.68 0.90
N LYS A 144 -8.88 -6.49 0.04
CA LYS A 144 -9.62 -7.66 0.46
C LYS A 144 -8.68 -8.85 0.58
N ARG A 145 -8.42 -9.33 1.80
CA ARG A 145 -7.48 -10.45 2.08
C ARG A 145 -8.15 -11.63 2.79
N THR A 146 -8.97 -11.38 3.80
CA THR A 146 -9.55 -12.42 4.66
C THR A 146 -11.02 -12.68 4.38
N ASN A 147 -11.66 -11.83 3.59
CA ASN A 147 -13.10 -11.79 3.36
C ASN A 147 -13.94 -11.55 4.64
N GLU A 148 -13.30 -10.99 5.67
CA GLU A 148 -14.01 -10.57 6.88
C GLU A 148 -14.96 -9.41 6.57
N ALA A 149 -16.11 -9.41 7.23
CA ALA A 149 -17.04 -8.29 7.14
C ALA A 149 -16.45 -7.07 7.89
N VAL A 150 -16.27 -5.97 7.20
CA VAL A 150 -15.78 -4.71 7.76
C VAL A 150 -16.74 -3.58 7.47
N GLN A 151 -16.81 -2.62 8.40
CA GLN A 151 -17.56 -1.39 8.14
C GLN A 151 -16.78 -0.49 7.19
N MET A 152 -17.47 0.04 6.18
CA MET A 152 -16.92 0.99 5.23
C MET A 152 -17.62 2.34 5.43
N LYS A 153 -16.86 3.34 5.89
CA LYS A 153 -17.37 4.71 6.08
C LYS A 153 -17.50 5.38 4.71
N GLU A 154 -18.74 5.73 4.35
CA GLU A 154 -19.03 6.42 3.08
C GLU A 154 -18.21 7.72 2.95
N GLY A 155 -17.74 8.00 1.75
CA GLY A 155 -16.92 9.17 1.42
C GLY A 155 -15.46 9.07 1.82
N ARG A 156 -15.10 8.19 2.77
CA ARG A 156 -13.71 7.98 3.24
C ARG A 156 -13.12 6.65 2.76
N ASP A 157 -13.85 5.55 2.91
CA ASP A 157 -13.33 4.20 2.74
C ASP A 157 -13.64 3.65 1.35
N LEU A 158 -12.64 3.05 0.73
CA LEU A 158 -12.71 2.57 -0.64
C LEU A 158 -12.11 1.16 -0.73
N TRP A 159 -12.84 0.25 -1.39
CA TRP A 159 -12.25 -1.03 -1.78
C TRP A 159 -11.24 -0.83 -2.90
N LEU A 160 -10.05 -1.42 -2.77
CA LEU A 160 -9.02 -1.33 -3.80
C LEU A 160 -9.45 -1.98 -5.12
N ALA A 161 -10.07 -3.16 -5.07
CA ALA A 161 -10.29 -3.98 -6.26
C ALA A 161 -11.04 -3.24 -7.40
N PRO A 162 -12.21 -2.60 -7.18
CA PRO A 162 -12.91 -1.90 -8.27
C PRO A 162 -12.08 -0.76 -8.89
N LEU A 163 -11.36 0.00 -8.05
CA LEU A 163 -10.50 1.10 -8.51
C LEU A 163 -9.31 0.56 -9.31
N TYR A 164 -8.76 -0.55 -8.85
CA TYR A 164 -7.62 -1.19 -9.48
C TYR A 164 -7.98 -1.83 -10.83
N GLU A 165 -9.16 -2.42 -10.96
CA GLU A 165 -9.66 -2.97 -12.21
C GLU A 165 -9.86 -1.89 -13.27
N ALA A 166 -10.39 -0.73 -12.87
CA ALA A 166 -10.63 0.41 -13.75
C ALA A 166 -9.36 1.23 -14.09
N ALA A 167 -8.25 1.01 -13.37
CA ALA A 167 -7.05 1.81 -13.52
C ALA A 167 -6.25 1.43 -14.77
N GLU A 168 -5.65 2.43 -15.43
CA GLU A 168 -4.73 2.23 -16.55
C GLU A 168 -3.48 1.45 -16.14
N GLU A 169 -2.97 0.61 -17.05
CA GLU A 169 -1.82 -0.28 -16.84
C GLU A 169 -0.48 0.41 -17.05
N SER A 170 -0.48 1.68 -17.36
CA SER A 170 0.72 2.49 -17.53
C SER A 170 0.67 3.76 -16.68
N ASN A 171 1.81 4.18 -16.20
CA ASN A 171 1.98 5.41 -15.45
C ASN A 171 3.41 5.92 -15.64
N VAL A 172 3.57 7.19 -15.99
CA VAL A 172 4.89 7.82 -16.10
C VAL A 172 5.40 8.15 -14.70
N ALA A 173 6.59 7.64 -14.36
CA ALA A 173 7.19 7.92 -13.07
C ALA A 173 7.53 9.41 -12.91
N GLN A 174 7.14 9.96 -11.76
CA GLN A 174 7.45 11.35 -11.38
C GLN A 174 8.98 11.56 -11.32
N ILE A 175 9.44 12.67 -11.88
CA ILE A 175 10.82 13.10 -11.74
C ILE A 175 11.01 13.64 -10.31
N MET A 176 11.99 13.07 -9.61
CA MET A 176 12.31 13.43 -8.24
C MET A 176 13.75 13.93 -8.15
N ASP A 177 14.00 14.85 -7.24
CA ASP A 177 15.35 15.20 -6.82
C ASP A 177 15.91 14.12 -5.90
N SER A 178 17.25 14.00 -5.83
CA SER A 178 17.91 13.05 -4.92
C SER A 178 17.70 13.38 -3.44
N GLU A 179 17.40 14.61 -3.13
CA GLU A 179 17.11 15.11 -1.78
C GLU A 179 15.62 15.06 -1.41
N ASP A 180 14.74 14.73 -2.37
CA ASP A 180 13.31 14.57 -2.08
C ASP A 180 13.09 13.40 -1.12
N PRO A 181 12.29 13.56 -0.03
CA PRO A 181 11.94 12.47 0.88
C PRO A 181 11.27 11.32 0.15
N LEU A 182 11.68 10.08 0.45
CA LEU A 182 11.11 8.87 -0.13
C LEU A 182 10.13 8.17 0.80
N PHE A 183 10.52 8.03 2.07
CA PHE A 183 9.72 7.36 3.10
C PHE A 183 10.02 7.91 4.48
N ILE A 184 9.12 7.64 5.42
CA ILE A 184 9.28 7.89 6.85
C ILE A 184 9.34 6.53 7.55
N LEU A 185 10.40 6.30 8.29
CA LEU A 185 10.62 5.09 9.07
C LEU A 185 10.81 5.42 10.53
N TYR A 186 10.04 4.74 11.39
CA TYR A 186 10.16 4.88 12.85
C TYR A 186 11.08 3.79 13.38
N THR A 187 12.09 4.18 14.13
CA THR A 187 12.99 3.26 14.83
C THR A 187 12.42 2.90 16.21
N SER A 188 12.81 1.73 16.72
CA SER A 188 12.64 1.44 18.15
C SER A 188 13.62 2.33 18.91
N GLY A 189 13.13 3.32 19.59
CA GLY A 189 13.85 4.39 20.26
C GLY A 189 15.14 4.05 20.98
#